data_2ae8b81223090b6fab14c37a400087fb
#
_entry.id   2ae8b81223090b6fab14c37a400087fb
#
_cell.length_a   1.000
_cell.length_b   1.000
_cell.length_c   1.000
_cell.angle_alpha   90.00
_cell.angle_beta   90.00
_cell.angle_gamma   90.00
#
_symmetry.space_group_name_H-M   'P 1'
#
loop_
_entity.id
_entity.type
_entity.pdbx_description
1 polymer ?
#
loop_
_entity_poly.entity_id
_entity_poly.type
_entity_poly.pdbx_seq_one_letter_code
_entity_poly.pdbx_strand_id
1 'polypeptide(L)'
;LYAMSTWLKDSPFCLTTVDTVFLEQAFTDYIRTFKHSINHGVDALMGVTKYVDDEKPLYVETDAAYNVLGFHDQNPGHRTLISGGIYGLHPRVLDTLAHCIERGEHRMRNFQRALIAEQLKVMAYDMGRVMDIDHATDIAKAEEFLRNPASKLSQTH
;
A
#
# COMPACT_ATOMS: atom_id res chain seq x y z
N LEU A 1 -7.64 -3.58 11.81
CA LEU A 1 -8.44 -2.56 11.13
C LEU A 1 -9.93 -2.68 11.49
N TYR A 2 -10.56 -3.85 11.32
CA TYR A 2 -12.01 -4.03 11.57
C TYR A 2 -12.45 -3.58 12.98
N ALA A 3 -11.69 -3.91 14.03
CA ALA A 3 -11.99 -3.47 15.40
C ALA A 3 -12.01 -1.95 15.58
N MET A 4 -11.46 -1.19 14.65
CA MET A 4 -11.40 0.28 14.66
C MET A 4 -12.48 0.92 13.77
N SER A 5 -13.28 0.14 13.05
CA SER A 5 -14.22 0.65 12.02
C SER A 5 -15.20 1.68 12.56
N THR A 6 -15.65 1.54 13.81
CA THR A 6 -16.58 2.50 14.45
C THR A 6 -16.00 3.92 14.52
N TRP A 7 -14.68 4.06 14.69
CA TRP A 7 -14.00 5.37 14.73
C TRP A 7 -13.57 5.89 13.35
N LEU A 8 -13.55 5.01 12.34
CA LEU A 8 -13.06 5.32 10.99
C LEU A 8 -14.18 5.63 9.98
N LYS A 9 -15.44 5.49 10.38
CA LYS A 9 -16.61 5.58 9.49
C LYS A 9 -16.93 6.99 8.97
N ASP A 10 -16.47 8.03 9.66
CA ASP A 10 -16.94 9.40 9.42
C ASP A 10 -16.02 10.23 8.52
N SER A 11 -14.79 9.78 8.28
CA SER A 11 -13.82 10.51 7.44
C SER A 11 -12.81 9.60 6.77
N PRO A 12 -12.25 10.00 5.62
CA PRO A 12 -11.12 9.30 5.02
C PRO A 12 -9.94 9.20 5.97
N PHE A 13 -9.25 8.07 5.94
CA PHE A 13 -8.14 7.77 6.84
C PHE A 13 -6.97 7.11 6.11
N CYS A 14 -5.79 7.24 6.69
CA CYS A 14 -4.60 6.55 6.22
C CYS A 14 -4.21 5.46 7.22
N LEU A 15 -3.93 4.27 6.71
CA LEU A 15 -3.41 3.14 7.45
C LEU A 15 -1.99 2.85 6.98
N THR A 16 -1.06 2.65 7.90
CA THR A 16 0.28 2.15 7.61
C THR A 16 0.55 0.88 8.40
N THR A 17 1.38 -0.01 7.88
CA THR A 17 1.99 -1.06 8.68
C THR A 17 3.04 -0.45 9.61
N VAL A 18 3.35 -1.13 10.72
CA VAL A 18 4.24 -0.58 11.76
C VAL A 18 5.73 -0.77 11.45
N ASP A 19 6.03 -1.62 10.49
CA ASP A 19 7.36 -2.07 10.05
C ASP A 19 7.84 -1.41 8.75
N THR A 20 6.99 -0.63 8.10
CA THR A 20 7.31 0.04 6.84
C THR A 20 7.98 1.40 7.07
N VAL A 21 9.14 1.61 6.44
CA VAL A 21 9.90 2.86 6.45
C VAL A 21 9.88 3.51 5.08
N PHE A 22 9.55 4.77 5.03
CA PHE A 22 9.52 5.61 3.82
C PHE A 22 10.02 7.03 4.13
N LEU A 23 10.39 7.78 3.10
CA LEU A 23 10.85 9.15 3.26
C LEU A 23 9.68 10.07 3.63
N GLU A 24 9.93 11.02 4.52
CA GLU A 24 8.94 12.01 4.97
C GLU A 24 8.33 12.79 3.80
N GLN A 25 9.16 13.19 2.82
CA GLN A 25 8.67 13.89 1.63
C GLN A 25 7.74 13.00 0.80
N ALA A 26 8.06 11.72 0.62
CA ALA A 26 7.22 10.77 -0.10
C ALA A 26 5.85 10.59 0.58
N PHE A 27 5.84 10.55 1.92
CA PHE A 27 4.61 10.49 2.69
C PHE A 27 3.78 11.78 2.54
N THR A 28 4.41 12.94 2.63
CA THR A 28 3.74 14.24 2.47
C THR A 28 3.07 14.33 1.10
N ASP A 29 3.77 13.95 0.03
CA ASP A 29 3.23 13.96 -1.33
C ASP A 29 2.14 12.93 -1.52
N TYR A 30 2.28 11.74 -0.91
CA TYR A 30 1.24 10.72 -0.88
C TYR A 30 -0.04 11.24 -0.23
N ILE A 31 0.03 11.86 0.95
CA ILE A 31 -1.14 12.40 1.65
C ILE A 31 -1.83 13.50 0.83
N ARG A 32 -1.07 14.34 0.13
CA ARG A 32 -1.63 15.35 -0.78
C ARG A 32 -2.40 14.70 -1.92
N THR A 33 -1.81 13.68 -2.55
CA THR A 33 -2.42 12.92 -3.63
C THR A 33 -3.65 12.17 -3.13
N PHE A 34 -3.59 11.57 -1.95
CA PHE A 34 -4.71 10.87 -1.32
C PHE A 34 -5.92 11.80 -1.14
N LYS A 35 -5.73 12.97 -0.53
CA LYS A 35 -6.81 13.95 -0.33
C LYS A 35 -7.43 14.37 -1.67
N HIS A 36 -6.59 14.61 -2.68
CA HIS A 36 -7.07 14.94 -4.02
C HIS A 36 -7.88 13.80 -4.63
N SER A 37 -7.38 12.57 -4.61
CA SER A 37 -8.00 11.39 -5.21
C SER A 37 -9.35 11.06 -4.57
N ILE A 38 -9.47 11.12 -3.26
CA ILE A 38 -10.73 10.88 -2.54
C ILE A 38 -11.80 11.90 -2.95
N ASN A 39 -11.43 13.17 -3.08
CA ASN A 39 -12.34 14.22 -3.53
C ASN A 39 -12.80 14.05 -4.99
N HIS A 40 -12.11 13.20 -5.76
CA HIS A 40 -12.44 12.84 -7.15
C HIS A 40 -13.01 11.43 -7.29
N GLY A 41 -13.56 10.88 -6.20
CA GLY A 41 -14.32 9.64 -6.20
C GLY A 41 -13.48 8.36 -6.18
N VAL A 42 -12.21 8.43 -5.82
CA VAL A 42 -11.37 7.25 -5.53
C VAL A 42 -11.76 6.71 -4.15
N ASP A 43 -11.91 5.39 -4.03
CA ASP A 43 -12.27 4.72 -2.77
C ASP A 43 -11.03 4.31 -1.96
N ALA A 44 -9.93 3.99 -2.65
CA ALA A 44 -8.68 3.64 -2.01
C ALA A 44 -7.48 4.07 -2.85
N LEU A 45 -6.45 4.64 -2.20
CA LEU A 45 -5.15 4.91 -2.79
C LEU A 45 -4.11 4.00 -2.14
N MET A 46 -3.51 3.10 -2.93
CA MET A 46 -2.49 2.15 -2.48
C MET A 46 -1.11 2.74 -2.71
N GLY A 47 -0.31 2.91 -1.66
CA GLY A 47 1.11 3.17 -1.82
C GLY A 47 1.80 1.93 -2.37
N VAL A 48 2.51 2.08 -3.47
CA VAL A 48 3.24 0.99 -4.14
C VAL A 48 4.69 1.36 -4.35
N THR A 49 5.53 0.37 -4.54
CA THR A 49 6.95 0.55 -4.84
C THR A 49 7.41 -0.41 -5.92
N LYS A 50 8.50 -0.04 -6.60
CA LYS A 50 9.22 -0.91 -7.56
C LYS A 50 10.33 -1.72 -6.90
N TYR A 51 10.66 -1.42 -5.66
CA TYR A 51 11.74 -2.05 -4.92
C TYR A 51 11.19 -3.27 -4.18
N VAL A 52 11.57 -4.47 -4.66
CA VAL A 52 11.13 -5.74 -4.10
C VAL A 52 12.19 -6.20 -3.10
N ASP A 53 11.93 -5.99 -1.80
CA ASP A 53 12.77 -6.45 -0.69
C ASP A 53 11.94 -7.28 0.30
N ASP A 54 10.82 -7.86 -0.14
CA ASP A 54 9.90 -8.69 0.63
C ASP A 54 10.00 -10.15 0.14
N GLU A 55 10.03 -11.10 1.06
CA GLU A 55 10.05 -12.55 0.75
C GLU A 55 8.75 -13.02 0.09
N LYS A 56 7.62 -12.35 0.35
CA LYS A 56 6.29 -12.70 -0.17
C LYS A 56 5.52 -11.46 -0.63
N PRO A 57 6.04 -10.73 -1.60
CA PRO A 57 5.44 -9.47 -2.05
C PRO A 57 4.03 -9.69 -2.58
N LEU A 58 3.16 -8.71 -2.36
CA LEU A 58 1.88 -8.64 -3.03
C LEU A 58 2.05 -7.74 -4.26
N TYR A 59 2.02 -8.34 -5.45
CA TYR A 59 2.15 -7.62 -6.70
C TYR A 59 0.86 -6.86 -7.03
N VAL A 60 1.02 -5.63 -7.51
CA VAL A 60 -0.07 -4.73 -7.87
C VAL A 60 -0.05 -4.50 -9.38
N GLU A 61 -1.07 -5.00 -10.06
CA GLU A 61 -1.28 -4.76 -11.47
C GLU A 61 -2.02 -3.45 -11.68
N THR A 62 -1.51 -2.59 -12.58
CA THR A 62 -2.12 -1.29 -12.88
C THR A 62 -2.16 -1.04 -14.39
N ASP A 63 -3.11 -0.20 -14.80
CA ASP A 63 -3.05 0.42 -16.11
C ASP A 63 -2.03 1.57 -16.18
N ALA A 64 -1.94 2.25 -17.32
CA ALA A 64 -1.02 3.37 -17.53
C ALA A 64 -1.35 4.60 -16.66
N ALA A 65 -2.59 4.73 -16.19
CA ALA A 65 -3.07 5.81 -15.33
C ALA A 65 -3.00 5.46 -13.84
N TYR A 66 -2.34 4.35 -13.49
CA TYR A 66 -2.25 3.82 -12.12
C TYR A 66 -3.60 3.40 -11.51
N ASN A 67 -4.63 3.13 -12.31
CA ASN A 67 -5.79 2.41 -11.77
C ASN A 67 -5.40 0.97 -11.49
N VAL A 68 -5.72 0.47 -10.30
CA VAL A 68 -5.40 -0.91 -9.90
C VAL A 68 -6.37 -1.87 -10.58
N LEU A 69 -5.82 -2.85 -11.28
CA LEU A 69 -6.56 -3.90 -11.99
C LEU A 69 -6.64 -5.19 -11.18
N GLY A 70 -5.63 -5.45 -10.35
CA GLY A 70 -5.58 -6.66 -9.53
C GLY A 70 -4.41 -6.71 -8.55
N PHE A 71 -4.49 -7.67 -7.62
CA PHE A 71 -3.47 -8.00 -6.64
C PHE A 71 -3.11 -9.48 -6.73
N HIS A 72 -1.82 -9.79 -6.93
CA HIS A 72 -1.34 -11.13 -7.27
C HIS A 72 -0.24 -11.60 -6.31
N ASP A 73 -0.20 -12.89 -6.02
CA ASP A 73 0.89 -13.51 -5.24
C ASP A 73 2.12 -13.81 -6.11
N GLN A 74 2.00 -13.69 -7.43
CA GLN A 74 3.07 -13.86 -8.40
C GLN A 74 3.13 -12.65 -9.34
N ASN A 75 4.33 -12.31 -9.81
CA ASN A 75 4.51 -11.20 -10.74
C ASN A 75 3.71 -11.45 -12.04
N PRO A 76 2.75 -10.57 -12.39
CA PRO A 76 1.94 -10.74 -13.61
C PRO A 76 2.72 -10.46 -14.92
N GLY A 77 4.02 -10.16 -14.85
CA GLY A 77 4.90 -10.05 -16.02
C GLY A 77 4.90 -8.68 -16.71
N HIS A 78 4.13 -7.71 -16.24
CA HIS A 78 4.14 -6.34 -16.74
C HIS A 78 4.93 -5.41 -15.80
N ARG A 79 4.50 -4.18 -15.61
CA ARG A 79 5.13 -3.25 -14.68
C ARG A 79 5.16 -3.85 -13.27
N THR A 80 6.36 -4.14 -12.72
CA THR A 80 6.52 -4.71 -11.39
C THR A 80 6.31 -3.62 -10.34
N LEU A 81 5.16 -3.67 -9.69
CA LEU A 81 4.82 -2.86 -8.52
C LEU A 81 4.42 -3.82 -7.40
N ILE A 82 4.79 -3.51 -6.17
CA ILE A 82 4.36 -4.25 -4.98
C ILE A 82 3.68 -3.30 -3.99
N SER A 83 2.82 -3.85 -3.14
CA SER A 83 2.17 -3.10 -2.07
C SER A 83 3.21 -2.62 -1.07
N GLY A 84 3.21 -1.33 -0.78
CA GLY A 84 4.21 -0.66 0.07
C GLY A 84 3.75 -0.41 1.51
N GLY A 85 2.73 -1.12 1.99
CA GLY A 85 2.30 -1.03 3.40
C GLY A 85 1.61 0.26 3.81
N ILE A 86 1.20 1.10 2.85
CA ILE A 86 0.47 2.35 3.11
C ILE A 86 -0.82 2.41 2.28
N TYR A 87 -1.93 2.76 2.93
CA TYR A 87 -3.28 2.68 2.39
C TYR A 87 -4.08 3.92 2.76
N GLY A 88 -4.43 4.74 1.78
CA GLY A 88 -5.38 5.84 1.92
C GLY A 88 -6.79 5.34 1.59
N LEU A 89 -7.72 5.41 2.53
CA LEU A 89 -9.00 4.71 2.47
C LEU A 89 -10.17 5.67 2.71
N HIS A 90 -11.17 5.60 1.83
CA HIS A 90 -12.47 6.21 2.07
C HIS A 90 -13.31 5.31 2.99
N PRO A 91 -14.14 5.83 3.91
CA PRO A 91 -14.97 5.02 4.81
C PRO A 91 -15.83 3.94 4.12
N ARG A 92 -16.20 4.15 2.88
CA ARG A 92 -16.93 3.18 2.03
C ARG A 92 -16.30 1.78 1.99
N VAL A 93 -14.98 1.69 2.10
CA VAL A 93 -14.26 0.42 2.08
C VAL A 93 -14.50 -0.43 3.33
N LEU A 94 -15.07 0.15 4.39
CA LEU A 94 -15.36 -0.56 5.64
C LEU A 94 -16.45 -1.62 5.45
N ASP A 95 -17.38 -1.43 4.52
CA ASP A 95 -18.38 -2.44 4.18
C ASP A 95 -17.71 -3.67 3.55
N THR A 96 -16.80 -3.45 2.59
CA THR A 96 -15.98 -4.53 2.01
C THR A 96 -15.16 -5.25 3.08
N LEU A 97 -14.59 -4.50 4.04
CA LEU A 97 -13.85 -5.09 5.15
C LEU A 97 -14.75 -5.98 6.02
N ALA A 98 -15.98 -5.54 6.31
CA ALA A 98 -16.96 -6.33 7.05
C ALA A 98 -17.28 -7.65 6.32
N HIS A 99 -17.53 -7.59 5.02
CA HIS A 99 -17.74 -8.78 4.17
C HIS A 99 -16.55 -9.76 4.21
N CYS A 100 -15.31 -9.25 4.19
CA CYS A 100 -14.12 -10.10 4.35
C CYS A 100 -14.12 -10.84 5.70
N ILE A 101 -14.42 -10.14 6.80
CA ILE A 101 -14.45 -10.73 8.13
C ILE A 101 -15.55 -11.80 8.24
N GLU A 102 -16.73 -11.55 7.69
CA GLU A 102 -17.83 -12.53 7.65
C GLU A 102 -17.46 -13.81 6.90
N ARG A 103 -16.61 -13.69 5.86
CA ARG A 103 -16.05 -14.84 5.11
C ARG A 103 -14.86 -15.51 5.78
N GLY A 104 -14.39 -15.00 6.94
CA GLY A 104 -13.19 -15.50 7.62
C GLY A 104 -11.87 -15.08 6.97
N GLU A 105 -11.89 -14.05 6.15
CA GLU A 105 -10.73 -13.52 5.43
C GLU A 105 -10.07 -12.38 6.25
N HIS A 106 -9.05 -12.70 7.05
CA HIS A 106 -8.46 -11.77 8.01
C HIS A 106 -7.16 -11.09 7.53
N ARG A 107 -6.63 -11.46 6.35
CA ARG A 107 -5.37 -10.91 5.83
C ARG A 107 -5.63 -9.66 5.00
N MET A 108 -4.74 -8.65 5.11
CA MET A 108 -4.82 -7.41 4.35
C MET A 108 -4.90 -7.66 2.84
N ARG A 109 -4.14 -8.62 2.30
CA ARG A 109 -4.18 -8.98 0.86
C ARG A 109 -5.56 -9.46 0.39
N ASN A 110 -6.34 -10.12 1.25
CA ASN A 110 -7.70 -10.54 0.91
C ASN A 110 -8.63 -9.33 0.82
N PHE A 111 -8.51 -8.40 1.77
CA PHE A 111 -9.23 -7.13 1.72
C PHE A 111 -8.89 -6.31 0.47
N GLN A 112 -7.61 -6.19 0.10
CA GLN A 112 -7.19 -5.50 -1.13
C GLN A 112 -7.83 -6.13 -2.38
N ARG A 113 -7.85 -7.47 -2.47
CA ARG A 113 -8.52 -8.18 -3.57
C ARG A 113 -10.03 -7.98 -3.59
N ALA A 114 -10.65 -7.95 -2.41
CA ALA A 114 -12.08 -7.72 -2.26
C ALA A 114 -12.50 -6.33 -2.76
N LEU A 115 -11.67 -5.29 -2.55
CA LEU A 115 -11.93 -3.95 -3.09
C LEU A 115 -12.12 -3.98 -4.62
N ILE A 116 -11.27 -4.74 -5.32
CA ILE A 116 -11.38 -4.88 -6.79
C ILE A 116 -12.60 -5.74 -7.16
N ALA A 117 -12.82 -6.86 -6.46
CA ALA A 117 -13.95 -7.76 -6.72
C ALA A 117 -15.31 -7.05 -6.51
N GLU A 118 -15.40 -6.15 -5.56
CA GLU A 118 -16.58 -5.33 -5.28
C GLU A 118 -16.62 -4.03 -6.12
N GLN A 119 -15.75 -3.91 -7.13
CA GLN A 119 -15.72 -2.82 -8.12
C GLN A 119 -15.49 -1.43 -7.51
N LEU A 120 -14.82 -1.34 -6.39
CA LEU A 120 -14.39 -0.07 -5.83
C LEU A 120 -13.27 0.55 -6.67
N LYS A 121 -13.24 1.88 -6.73
CA LYS A 121 -12.21 2.60 -7.47
C LYS A 121 -10.92 2.67 -6.67
N VAL A 122 -9.96 1.83 -7.03
CA VAL A 122 -8.65 1.73 -6.39
C VAL A 122 -7.58 2.28 -7.32
N MET A 123 -6.75 3.18 -6.81
CA MET A 123 -5.58 3.72 -7.52
C MET A 123 -4.30 3.38 -6.78
N ALA A 124 -3.19 3.35 -7.50
CA ALA A 124 -1.84 3.19 -6.95
C ALA A 124 -1.09 4.53 -6.98
N TYR A 125 -0.20 4.72 -6.01
CA TYR A 125 0.75 5.83 -5.94
C TYR A 125 2.16 5.29 -5.71
N ASP A 126 3.09 5.61 -6.61
CA ASP A 126 4.49 5.17 -6.51
C ASP A 126 5.18 5.98 -5.40
N MET A 127 5.43 5.31 -4.26
CA MET A 127 6.11 5.86 -3.08
C MET A 127 7.62 6.04 -3.29
N GLY A 128 8.14 5.59 -4.44
CA GLY A 128 9.57 5.43 -4.59
C GLY A 128 10.07 4.27 -3.73
N ARG A 129 11.19 4.48 -3.05
CA ARG A 129 11.76 3.44 -2.20
C ARG A 129 11.02 3.34 -0.87
N VAL A 130 10.63 2.14 -0.52
CA VAL A 130 10.04 1.75 0.76
C VAL A 130 10.83 0.55 1.28
N MET A 131 11.00 0.44 2.58
CA MET A 131 11.70 -0.68 3.23
C MET A 131 10.84 -1.24 4.35
N ASP A 132 10.80 -2.55 4.47
CA ASP A 132 10.22 -3.23 5.61
C ASP A 132 11.31 -3.66 6.59
N ILE A 133 11.04 -3.57 7.89
CA ILE A 133 11.94 -3.99 8.96
C ILE A 133 11.43 -5.30 9.54
N ASP A 134 11.83 -6.41 8.93
CA ASP A 134 11.46 -7.76 9.37
C ASP A 134 12.48 -8.32 10.38
N HIS A 135 13.74 -7.87 10.29
CA HIS A 135 14.83 -8.37 11.12
C HIS A 135 15.67 -7.22 11.72
N ALA A 136 16.35 -7.50 12.82
CA ALA A 136 17.23 -6.52 13.48
C ALA A 136 18.33 -5.95 12.55
N THR A 137 18.76 -6.71 11.56
CA THR A 137 19.73 -6.27 10.53
C THR A 137 19.17 -5.20 9.59
N ASP A 138 17.85 -5.12 9.45
CA ASP A 138 17.20 -4.16 8.54
C ASP A 138 17.17 -2.76 9.15
N ILE A 139 17.29 -2.64 10.48
CA ILE A 139 17.35 -1.36 11.19
C ILE A 139 18.50 -0.52 10.65
N ALA A 140 19.71 -1.09 10.54
CA ALA A 140 20.87 -0.37 10.05
C ALA A 140 20.71 0.08 8.58
N LYS A 141 20.10 -0.76 7.74
CA LYS A 141 19.79 -0.43 6.34
C LYS A 141 18.76 0.70 6.26
N ALA A 142 17.73 0.66 7.11
CA ALA A 142 16.70 1.70 7.16
C ALA A 142 17.26 3.04 7.63
N GLU A 143 18.16 3.05 8.63
CA GLU A 143 18.87 4.25 9.06
C GLU A 143 19.75 4.84 7.95
N GLU A 144 20.48 4.00 7.22
CA GLU A 144 21.27 4.44 6.07
C GLU A 144 20.39 5.03 4.96
N PHE A 145 19.28 4.36 4.65
CA PHE A 145 18.30 4.85 3.68
C PHE A 145 17.75 6.23 4.06
N LEU A 146 17.41 6.46 5.34
CA LEU A 146 16.89 7.74 5.80
C LEU A 146 17.96 8.85 5.78
N ARG A 147 19.23 8.51 6.03
CA ARG A 147 20.35 9.47 5.97
C ARG A 147 20.76 9.82 4.54
N ASN A 148 20.71 8.84 3.62
CA ASN A 148 21.20 8.96 2.25
C ASN A 148 20.15 8.46 1.25
N PRO A 149 19.06 9.20 1.02
CA PRO A 149 17.96 8.74 0.15
C PRO A 149 18.38 8.49 -1.31
N ALA A 150 19.49 9.09 -1.75
CA ALA A 150 20.03 8.94 -3.11
C ALA A 150 21.04 7.81 -3.27
N SER A 151 21.45 7.12 -2.20
CA SER A 151 22.40 6.02 -2.31
C SER A 151 21.74 4.83 -3.00
N LYS A 152 22.28 4.45 -4.16
CA LYS A 152 22.02 3.15 -4.77
C LYS A 152 22.68 2.11 -3.87
N LEU A 153 21.92 1.41 -3.01
CA LEU A 153 22.42 0.19 -2.40
C LEU A 153 22.77 -0.77 -3.55
N SER A 154 24.05 -1.09 -3.66
CA SER A 154 24.58 -2.10 -4.57
C SER A 154 23.75 -3.37 -4.39
N GLN A 155 23.10 -3.80 -5.46
CA GLN A 155 22.55 -5.14 -5.59
C GLN A 155 23.72 -6.11 -5.40
N THR A 156 23.82 -6.71 -4.23
CA THR A 156 24.70 -7.87 -4.02
C THR A 156 23.91 -9.07 -4.54
N HIS A 157 24.46 -9.65 -5.57
CA HIS A 157 24.01 -10.86 -6.26
C HIS A 157 23.96 -12.05 -5.32
#